data_5ecdd7a49389006903d8d14b8b63e116
#
_entry.id   5ecdd7a49389006903d8d14b8b63e116
#
_cell.length_a   1.000
_cell.length_b   1.000
_cell.length_c   1.000
_cell.angle_alpha   90.00
_cell.angle_beta   90.00
_cell.angle_gamma   90.00
#
_symmetry.space_group_name_H-M   'P 1'
#
loop_
_entity.id
_entity.type
_entity.pdbx_description
1 polymer ?
#
loop_
_entity_poly.entity_id
_entity_poly.type
_entity_poly.pdbx_seq_one_letter_code
_entity_poly.pdbx_strand_id
1 'polypeptide(L)'
;MAARRRRRIAWGLRGTALAALLAYLPGWHASRSGGLVMVEHWLNRPRLLIGAAVVLVVLSLVVELEFRTRFSQIGCAVLLVPLVVAAVPVLSVSLVFSGHGGREDRFVSPNRSNRVLSVTNVAFSIDPVYQVELETGSGWSARHWSLGTWNTRGGDFVRIDWSGPDQITVTGRHKLTVFDVHPDGSLSEPRVLPKQSDPGAES
;
A
#
# COMPACT_ATOMS: atom_id res chain seq x y z
N MET A 1 -23.01 -40.58 -1.47
CA MET A 1 -22.06 -39.90 -0.54
C MET A 1 -21.18 -38.85 -1.22
N ALA A 2 -20.76 -39.04 -2.46
CA ALA A 2 -19.86 -38.11 -3.16
C ALA A 2 -20.44 -36.69 -3.38
N ALA A 3 -21.69 -36.56 -3.77
CA ALA A 3 -22.34 -35.26 -4.05
C ALA A 3 -22.38 -34.34 -2.81
N ARG A 4 -22.70 -34.87 -1.63
CA ARG A 4 -22.70 -34.09 -0.39
C ARG A 4 -21.30 -33.59 -0.02
N ARG A 5 -20.25 -34.40 -0.24
CA ARG A 5 -18.87 -34.00 0.03
C ARG A 5 -18.43 -32.90 -0.91
N ARG A 6 -18.74 -32.97 -2.18
CA ARG A 6 -18.42 -31.93 -3.18
C ARG A 6 -19.09 -30.60 -2.84
N ARG A 7 -20.38 -30.62 -2.50
CA ARG A 7 -21.09 -29.40 -2.09
C ARG A 7 -20.46 -28.74 -0.87
N ARG A 8 -20.03 -29.52 0.12
CA ARG A 8 -19.32 -28.98 1.30
C ARG A 8 -17.99 -28.33 0.92
N ILE A 9 -17.23 -28.94 0.00
CA ILE A 9 -15.96 -28.40 -0.50
C ILE A 9 -16.23 -27.08 -1.25
N ALA A 10 -17.22 -27.04 -2.15
CA ALA A 10 -17.57 -25.82 -2.89
C ALA A 10 -17.99 -24.68 -1.96
N TRP A 11 -18.81 -24.95 -0.95
CA TRP A 11 -19.18 -23.98 0.07
C TRP A 11 -17.97 -23.51 0.91
N GLY A 12 -17.07 -24.42 1.25
CA GLY A 12 -15.81 -24.08 1.93
C GLY A 12 -14.97 -23.11 1.11
N LEU A 13 -14.79 -23.39 -0.18
CA LEU A 13 -14.03 -22.51 -1.10
C LEU A 13 -14.66 -21.12 -1.22
N ARG A 14 -16.00 -21.03 -1.33
CA ARG A 14 -16.71 -19.74 -1.37
C ARG A 14 -16.57 -18.98 -0.04
N GLY A 15 -16.66 -19.68 1.08
CA GLY A 15 -16.43 -19.09 2.41
C GLY A 15 -15.02 -18.55 2.55
N THR A 16 -14.01 -19.28 2.08
CA THR A 16 -12.61 -18.84 2.08
C THR A 16 -12.39 -17.63 1.16
N ALA A 17 -13.05 -17.62 -0.02
CA ALA A 17 -12.99 -16.48 -0.93
C ALA A 17 -13.57 -15.21 -0.28
N LEU A 18 -14.71 -15.33 0.39
CA LEU A 18 -15.33 -14.23 1.14
C LEU A 18 -14.41 -13.76 2.28
N ALA A 19 -13.84 -14.71 3.04
CA ALA A 19 -12.89 -14.38 4.12
C ALA A 19 -11.65 -13.64 3.58
N ALA A 20 -11.12 -14.03 2.41
CA ALA A 20 -10.01 -13.32 1.75
C ALA A 20 -10.38 -11.88 1.39
N LEU A 21 -11.60 -11.64 0.88
CA LEU A 21 -12.07 -10.29 0.59
C LEU A 21 -12.27 -9.46 1.85
N LEU A 22 -12.84 -10.07 2.91
CA LEU A 22 -13.04 -9.39 4.20
C LEU A 22 -11.70 -9.08 4.90
N ALA A 23 -10.66 -9.89 4.68
CA ALA A 23 -9.32 -9.64 5.21
C ALA A 23 -8.68 -8.35 4.64
N TYR A 24 -9.20 -7.81 3.54
CA TYR A 24 -8.77 -6.51 3.03
C TYR A 24 -9.17 -5.35 3.96
N LEU A 25 -10.29 -5.45 4.67
CA LEU A 25 -10.78 -4.37 5.54
C LEU A 25 -9.79 -3.97 6.66
N PRO A 26 -9.23 -4.90 7.46
CA PRO A 26 -8.20 -4.55 8.43
C PRO A 26 -6.93 -4.03 7.77
N GLY A 27 -6.54 -4.53 6.58
CA GLY A 27 -5.40 -4.01 5.82
C GLY A 27 -5.60 -2.56 5.41
N TRP A 28 -6.77 -2.24 4.87
CA TRP A 28 -7.14 -0.88 4.51
C TRP A 28 -7.24 0.06 5.72
N HIS A 29 -7.73 -0.44 6.86
CA HIS A 29 -7.75 0.34 8.09
C HIS A 29 -6.31 0.59 8.60
N ALA A 30 -5.44 -0.39 8.51
CA ALA A 30 -4.04 -0.28 8.90
C ALA A 30 -3.22 0.64 7.98
N SER A 31 -3.65 0.89 6.74
CA SER A 31 -3.00 1.85 5.83
C SER A 31 -3.24 3.33 6.21
N ARG A 32 -4.07 3.59 7.22
CA ARG A 32 -4.25 4.93 7.75
C ARG A 32 -3.12 5.27 8.72
N SER A 33 -2.88 6.59 8.89
CA SER A 33 -1.88 7.09 9.84
C SER A 33 -2.07 6.47 11.23
N GLY A 34 -0.99 5.95 11.81
CA GLY A 34 -0.98 5.22 13.08
C GLY A 34 -1.26 3.72 12.98
N GLY A 35 -1.44 3.18 11.77
CA GLY A 35 -1.65 1.76 11.53
C GLY A 35 -0.38 0.91 11.65
N LEU A 36 -0.57 -0.40 11.77
CA LEU A 36 0.54 -1.36 11.88
C LEU A 36 1.13 -1.65 10.50
N VAL A 37 2.41 -1.39 10.32
CA VAL A 37 3.17 -1.63 9.07
C VAL A 37 3.03 -3.08 8.59
N MET A 38 3.11 -4.03 9.51
CA MET A 38 3.03 -5.46 9.16
C MET A 38 1.64 -5.86 8.63
N VAL A 39 0.57 -5.36 9.26
CA VAL A 39 -0.80 -5.61 8.82
C VAL A 39 -1.04 -4.99 7.44
N GLU A 40 -0.58 -3.76 7.24
CA GLU A 40 -0.64 -3.12 5.94
C GLU A 40 0.13 -3.90 4.89
N HIS A 41 1.38 -4.26 5.16
CA HIS A 41 2.23 -4.98 4.21
C HIS A 41 1.62 -6.30 3.73
N TRP A 42 0.95 -7.04 4.62
CA TRP A 42 0.36 -8.34 4.28
C TRP A 42 -1.07 -8.24 3.73
N LEU A 43 -1.90 -7.37 4.28
CA LEU A 43 -3.34 -7.32 3.96
C LEU A 43 -3.72 -6.17 3.03
N ASN A 44 -2.91 -5.11 2.91
CA ASN A 44 -3.17 -4.02 1.96
C ASN A 44 -2.64 -4.36 0.55
N ARG A 45 -2.93 -5.57 0.09
CA ARG A 45 -2.62 -6.03 -1.27
C ARG A 45 -3.90 -6.47 -1.99
N PRO A 46 -4.77 -5.52 -2.38
CA PRO A 46 -6.08 -5.82 -2.95
C PRO A 46 -5.98 -6.74 -4.17
N ARG A 47 -4.95 -6.57 -5.00
CA ARG A 47 -4.73 -7.39 -6.20
C ARG A 47 -4.53 -8.87 -5.87
N LEU A 48 -3.75 -9.18 -4.83
CA LEU A 48 -3.50 -10.56 -4.40
C LEU A 48 -4.76 -11.16 -3.77
N LEU A 49 -5.44 -10.41 -2.91
CA LEU A 49 -6.65 -10.89 -2.23
C LEU A 49 -7.81 -11.10 -3.21
N ILE A 50 -8.02 -10.16 -4.14
CA ILE A 50 -9.02 -10.30 -5.20
C ILE A 50 -8.66 -11.45 -6.12
N GLY A 51 -7.40 -11.57 -6.55
CA GLY A 51 -6.93 -12.67 -7.38
C GLY A 51 -7.14 -14.03 -6.72
N ALA A 52 -6.78 -14.16 -5.44
CA ALA A 52 -7.02 -15.38 -4.66
C ALA A 52 -8.52 -15.69 -4.53
N ALA A 53 -9.36 -14.70 -4.26
CA ALA A 53 -10.81 -14.88 -4.17
C ALA A 53 -11.40 -15.36 -5.51
N VAL A 54 -10.98 -14.78 -6.63
CA VAL A 54 -11.41 -15.21 -7.98
C VAL A 54 -11.02 -16.66 -8.24
N VAL A 55 -9.76 -17.03 -7.96
CA VAL A 55 -9.29 -18.41 -8.12
C VAL A 55 -10.11 -19.39 -7.28
N LEU A 56 -10.40 -19.05 -6.02
CA LEU A 56 -11.20 -19.89 -5.13
C LEU A 56 -12.63 -20.04 -5.60
N VAL A 57 -13.25 -18.99 -6.13
CA VAL A 57 -14.60 -19.06 -6.72
C VAL A 57 -14.59 -19.94 -7.95
N VAL A 58 -13.61 -19.79 -8.84
CA VAL A 58 -13.49 -20.64 -10.03
C VAL A 58 -13.29 -22.11 -9.64
N LEU A 59 -12.41 -22.40 -8.69
CA LEU A 59 -12.24 -23.76 -8.18
C LEU A 59 -13.52 -24.31 -7.58
N SER A 60 -14.29 -23.50 -6.87
CA SER A 60 -15.60 -23.87 -6.34
C SER A 60 -16.56 -24.28 -7.47
N LEU A 61 -16.61 -23.51 -8.56
CA LEU A 61 -17.45 -23.83 -9.73
C LEU A 61 -16.99 -25.11 -10.40
N VAL A 62 -15.69 -25.30 -10.57
CA VAL A 62 -15.10 -26.53 -11.13
C VAL A 62 -15.47 -27.77 -10.31
N VAL A 63 -15.40 -27.68 -8.98
CA VAL A 63 -15.77 -28.77 -8.07
C VAL A 63 -17.28 -29.08 -8.13
N GLU A 64 -18.11 -28.06 -8.31
CA GLU A 64 -19.57 -28.21 -8.37
C GLU A 64 -20.07 -28.74 -9.71
N LEU A 65 -19.41 -28.34 -10.81
CA LEU A 65 -19.70 -28.83 -12.15
C LEU A 65 -19.25 -30.30 -12.28
N GLU A 66 -20.22 -31.21 -12.42
CA GLU A 66 -19.92 -32.61 -12.76
C GLU A 66 -19.43 -32.67 -14.21
N PHE A 67 -18.14 -32.94 -14.44
CA PHE A 67 -17.54 -33.15 -15.77
C PHE A 67 -18.00 -34.43 -16.46
N ARG A 68 -19.23 -34.85 -16.24
CA ARG A 68 -19.76 -36.11 -16.73
C ARG A 68 -20.33 -36.04 -18.17
N THR A 69 -20.56 -34.85 -18.66
CA THR A 69 -21.12 -34.65 -20.01
C THR A 69 -20.24 -33.69 -20.82
N ARG A 70 -20.15 -33.91 -22.16
CA ARG A 70 -19.41 -33.02 -23.09
C ARG A 70 -19.92 -31.58 -23.01
N PHE A 71 -21.21 -31.35 -22.75
CA PHE A 71 -21.80 -30.04 -22.55
C PHE A 71 -21.23 -29.30 -21.31
N SER A 72 -20.99 -30.02 -20.22
CA SER A 72 -20.38 -29.47 -19.00
C SER A 72 -18.92 -29.06 -19.20
N GLN A 73 -18.16 -29.84 -20.00
CA GLN A 73 -16.79 -29.52 -20.36
C GLN A 73 -16.69 -28.27 -21.23
N ILE A 74 -17.57 -28.11 -22.21
CA ILE A 74 -17.65 -26.93 -23.08
C ILE A 74 -18.07 -25.71 -22.25
N GLY A 75 -19.06 -25.83 -21.39
CA GLY A 75 -19.53 -24.73 -20.52
C GLY A 75 -18.43 -24.25 -19.56
N CYS A 76 -17.62 -25.17 -19.01
CA CYS A 76 -16.50 -24.79 -18.16
C CYS A 76 -15.37 -24.12 -18.94
N ALA A 77 -15.06 -24.57 -20.15
CA ALA A 77 -14.07 -23.94 -21.02
C ALA A 77 -14.51 -22.53 -21.44
N VAL A 78 -15.78 -22.35 -21.79
CA VAL A 78 -16.37 -21.04 -22.14
C VAL A 78 -16.32 -20.04 -20.99
N LEU A 79 -16.39 -20.49 -19.74
CA LEU A 79 -16.29 -19.62 -18.55
C LEU A 79 -14.83 -19.38 -18.13
N LEU A 80 -13.98 -20.42 -18.16
CA LEU A 80 -12.60 -20.33 -17.70
C LEU A 80 -11.69 -19.60 -18.68
N VAL A 81 -11.87 -19.83 -19.98
CA VAL A 81 -11.01 -19.20 -21.00
C VAL A 81 -11.10 -17.67 -20.96
N PRO A 82 -12.28 -17.02 -21.00
CA PRO A 82 -12.35 -15.57 -20.92
C PRO A 82 -11.89 -15.03 -19.57
N LEU A 83 -12.08 -15.76 -18.47
CA LEU A 83 -11.61 -15.35 -17.16
C LEU A 83 -10.08 -15.34 -17.09
N VAL A 84 -9.42 -16.38 -17.62
CA VAL A 84 -7.95 -16.45 -17.71
C VAL A 84 -7.42 -15.40 -18.67
N VAL A 85 -8.06 -15.24 -19.84
CA VAL A 85 -7.70 -14.23 -20.84
C VAL A 85 -7.83 -12.80 -20.29
N ALA A 86 -8.84 -12.54 -19.47
CA ALA A 86 -9.01 -11.25 -18.80
C ALA A 86 -8.04 -11.06 -17.61
N ALA A 87 -7.74 -12.11 -16.86
CA ALA A 87 -6.84 -12.03 -15.71
C ALA A 87 -5.37 -11.79 -16.11
N VAL A 88 -4.91 -12.38 -17.22
CA VAL A 88 -3.52 -12.24 -17.68
C VAL A 88 -3.13 -10.78 -17.96
N PRO A 89 -3.87 -9.98 -18.76
CA PRO A 89 -3.50 -8.59 -18.99
C PRO A 89 -3.62 -7.74 -17.71
N VAL A 90 -4.62 -7.99 -16.85
CA VAL A 90 -4.75 -7.27 -15.58
C VAL A 90 -3.56 -7.55 -14.67
N LEU A 91 -3.10 -8.79 -14.58
CA LEU A 91 -1.91 -9.14 -13.81
C LEU A 91 -0.64 -8.56 -14.43
N SER A 92 -0.50 -8.63 -15.77
CA SER A 92 0.66 -8.09 -16.48
C SER A 92 0.78 -6.58 -16.32
N VAL A 93 -0.32 -5.83 -16.55
CA VAL A 93 -0.38 -4.39 -16.31
C VAL A 93 -0.08 -4.08 -14.83
N SER A 94 -0.64 -4.87 -13.92
CA SER A 94 -0.37 -4.71 -12.48
C SER A 94 1.09 -4.91 -12.11
N LEU A 95 1.79 -5.88 -12.73
CA LEU A 95 3.22 -6.13 -12.49
C LEU A 95 4.07 -4.99 -13.06
N VAL A 96 3.77 -4.52 -14.26
CA VAL A 96 4.47 -3.39 -14.89
C VAL A 96 4.34 -2.13 -14.04
N PHE A 97 3.13 -1.80 -13.58
CA PHE A 97 2.91 -0.60 -12.76
C PHE A 97 3.33 -0.77 -11.28
N SER A 98 3.47 -2.00 -10.77
CA SER A 98 4.00 -2.23 -9.41
C SER A 98 5.53 -2.10 -9.32
N GLY A 99 6.23 -2.27 -10.44
CA GLY A 99 7.69 -2.13 -10.50
C GLY A 99 8.19 -0.68 -10.57
N HIS A 100 7.30 0.28 -10.69
CA HIS A 100 7.62 1.71 -10.75
C HIS A 100 7.38 2.42 -9.41
N GLY A 101 7.49 1.70 -8.30
CA GLY A 101 7.67 2.32 -6.99
C GLY A 101 8.94 3.17 -7.07
N GLY A 102 8.75 4.50 -7.05
CA GLY A 102 9.84 5.46 -7.13
C GLY A 102 10.90 5.14 -6.08
N ARG A 103 12.09 5.63 -6.32
CA ARG A 103 13.22 5.50 -5.40
C ARG A 103 12.77 5.91 -4.00
N GLU A 104 12.86 4.98 -3.07
CA GLU A 104 12.57 5.21 -1.66
C GLU A 104 13.87 5.62 -1.00
N ASP A 105 13.94 6.86 -0.54
CA ASP A 105 15.05 7.34 0.27
C ASP A 105 14.66 7.21 1.74
N ARG A 106 15.52 6.56 2.55
CA ARG A 106 15.29 6.29 3.97
C ARG A 106 16.26 7.07 4.83
N PHE A 107 15.74 7.82 5.79
CA PHE A 107 16.49 8.62 6.75
C PHE A 107 16.21 8.14 8.17
N VAL A 108 17.21 7.51 8.79
CA VAL A 108 17.10 7.05 10.18
C VAL A 108 17.28 8.24 11.12
N SER A 109 16.50 8.30 12.18
CA SER A 109 16.66 9.32 13.21
C SER A 109 18.06 9.23 13.87
N PRO A 110 18.78 10.36 14.07
CA PRO A 110 20.13 10.35 14.63
C PRO A 110 20.22 9.77 16.04
N ASN A 111 19.13 9.83 16.81
CA ASN A 111 19.14 9.37 18.20
C ASN A 111 18.25 8.14 18.47
N ARG A 112 17.45 7.72 17.51
CA ARG A 112 16.51 6.59 17.68
C ARG A 112 16.48 5.74 16.41
N SER A 113 17.22 4.65 16.40
CA SER A 113 17.29 3.71 15.26
C SER A 113 15.95 3.05 14.90
N ASN A 114 14.96 3.09 15.79
CA ASN A 114 13.62 2.58 15.56
C ASN A 114 12.66 3.60 14.91
N ARG A 115 13.18 4.76 14.48
CA ARG A 115 12.44 5.77 13.73
C ARG A 115 13.08 5.98 12.39
N VAL A 116 12.34 5.69 11.34
CA VAL A 116 12.80 5.78 9.96
C VAL A 116 11.83 6.65 9.18
N LEU A 117 12.36 7.68 8.56
CA LEU A 117 11.62 8.54 7.65
C LEU A 117 11.80 7.99 6.24
N SER A 118 10.73 7.66 5.56
CA SER A 118 10.75 7.21 4.17
C SER A 118 10.14 8.26 3.25
N VAL A 119 10.81 8.49 2.13
CA VAL A 119 10.40 9.43 1.09
C VAL A 119 10.25 8.66 -0.21
N THR A 120 9.03 8.54 -0.69
CA THR A 120 8.71 7.78 -1.89
C THR A 120 8.16 8.69 -2.96
N ASN A 121 8.72 8.61 -4.18
CA ASN A 121 8.14 9.28 -5.32
C ASN A 121 6.93 8.48 -5.83
N VAL A 122 5.73 9.05 -5.73
CA VAL A 122 4.47 8.40 -6.10
C VAL A 122 3.92 8.87 -7.45
N ALA A 123 4.56 9.83 -8.11
CA ALA A 123 4.11 10.34 -9.40
C ALA A 123 4.74 9.60 -10.57
N PHE A 124 3.91 9.36 -11.59
CA PHE A 124 4.34 8.88 -12.92
C PHE A 124 4.55 10.04 -13.92
N SER A 125 4.64 11.25 -13.44
CA SER A 125 4.75 12.46 -14.26
C SER A 125 6.16 13.05 -14.23
N ILE A 126 6.41 14.01 -15.12
CA ILE A 126 7.67 14.75 -15.18
C ILE A 126 7.92 15.52 -13.86
N ASP A 127 6.84 15.92 -13.19
CA ASP A 127 6.91 16.59 -11.90
C ASP A 127 6.78 15.53 -10.78
N PRO A 128 7.84 15.26 -10.02
CA PRO A 128 7.78 14.28 -8.93
C PRO A 128 6.89 14.76 -7.80
N VAL A 129 6.09 13.83 -7.29
CA VAL A 129 5.26 14.00 -6.09
C VAL A 129 5.81 13.06 -5.02
N TYR A 130 6.26 13.61 -3.91
CA TYR A 130 6.83 12.86 -2.81
C TYR A 130 5.79 12.63 -1.72
N GLN A 131 5.61 11.38 -1.38
CA GLN A 131 4.91 10.95 -0.18
C GLN A 131 5.94 10.71 0.91
N VAL A 132 5.71 11.30 2.07
CA VAL A 132 6.61 11.17 3.22
C VAL A 132 5.89 10.49 4.35
N GLU A 133 6.54 9.46 4.88
CA GLU A 133 6.02 8.63 5.95
C GLU A 133 7.08 8.44 7.02
N LEU A 134 6.64 8.39 8.27
CA LEU A 134 7.45 8.06 9.43
C LEU A 134 7.08 6.66 9.91
N GLU A 135 8.03 5.76 9.90
CA GLU A 135 7.93 4.46 10.54
C GLU A 135 8.50 4.54 11.96
N THR A 136 7.74 4.05 12.94
CA THR A 136 8.15 4.04 14.35
C THR A 136 7.96 2.66 14.95
N GLY A 137 8.91 2.23 15.78
CA GLY A 137 8.90 0.90 16.40
C GLY A 137 9.68 -0.13 15.60
N SER A 138 9.50 -1.39 15.92
CA SER A 138 10.18 -2.51 15.25
C SER A 138 9.31 -3.76 15.18
N GLY A 139 9.52 -4.58 14.16
CA GLY A 139 8.81 -5.85 13.98
C GLY A 139 7.29 -5.68 13.90
N TRP A 140 6.56 -6.47 14.69
CA TRP A 140 5.09 -6.49 14.68
C TRP A 140 4.43 -5.24 15.27
N SER A 141 5.14 -4.49 16.10
CA SER A 141 4.65 -3.25 16.72
C SER A 141 4.98 -2.00 15.90
N ALA A 142 5.68 -2.12 14.78
CA ALA A 142 5.99 -1.01 13.90
C ALA A 142 4.70 -0.35 13.39
N ARG A 143 4.65 0.97 13.48
CA ARG A 143 3.55 1.82 13.01
C ARG A 143 4.06 2.80 11.99
N HIS A 144 3.21 3.18 11.05
CA HIS A 144 3.51 4.25 10.10
C HIS A 144 2.62 5.45 10.34
N TRP A 145 3.18 6.63 10.06
CA TRP A 145 2.51 7.91 10.19
C TRP A 145 2.75 8.71 8.92
N SER A 146 1.70 9.12 8.25
CA SER A 146 1.81 9.95 7.06
C SER A 146 2.05 11.41 7.46
N LEU A 147 3.16 11.98 6.99
CA LEU A 147 3.42 13.40 7.12
C LEU A 147 2.67 14.19 6.05
N GLY A 148 2.43 13.58 4.90
CA GLY A 148 1.72 14.21 3.79
C GLY A 148 2.37 13.94 2.44
N THR A 149 1.85 14.67 1.44
CA THR A 149 2.31 14.58 0.06
C THR A 149 2.71 15.96 -0.44
N TRP A 150 3.87 16.06 -1.06
CA TRP A 150 4.43 17.32 -1.56
C TRP A 150 4.73 17.26 -3.05
N ASN A 151 4.38 18.32 -3.76
CA ASN A 151 4.68 18.46 -5.17
C ASN A 151 5.90 19.40 -5.35
N THR A 152 6.85 19.00 -6.18
CA THR A 152 8.03 19.82 -6.49
C THR A 152 7.73 20.99 -7.42
N ARG A 153 6.67 20.92 -8.24
CA ARG A 153 6.32 21.94 -9.22
C ARG A 153 6.05 23.31 -8.58
N GLY A 154 5.40 23.33 -7.41
CA GLY A 154 5.15 24.56 -6.64
C GLY A 154 6.33 25.01 -5.77
N GLY A 155 7.42 24.25 -5.73
CA GLY A 155 8.52 24.48 -4.79
C GLY A 155 8.13 24.14 -3.34
N ASP A 156 7.09 23.35 -3.16
CA ASP A 156 6.62 22.94 -1.83
C ASP A 156 7.55 21.92 -1.18
N PHE A 157 8.36 21.21 -1.98
CA PHE A 157 9.33 20.25 -1.50
C PHE A 157 10.71 20.51 -2.09
N VAL A 158 11.69 20.75 -1.25
CA VAL A 158 13.10 20.86 -1.61
C VAL A 158 13.90 19.76 -0.91
N ARG A 159 13.68 19.61 0.39
CA ARG A 159 14.41 18.65 1.22
C ARG A 159 13.61 18.29 2.48
N ILE A 160 13.89 17.12 3.02
CA ILE A 160 13.40 16.71 4.32
C ILE A 160 14.56 16.19 5.15
N ASP A 161 14.57 16.57 6.43
CA ASP A 161 15.63 16.19 7.36
C ASP A 161 15.08 16.07 8.79
N TRP A 162 15.85 15.35 9.59
CA TRP A 162 15.73 15.40 11.04
C TRP A 162 16.41 16.68 11.54
N SER A 163 15.64 17.63 12.06
CA SER A 163 16.17 18.87 12.67
C SER A 163 16.47 18.70 14.16
N GLY A 164 16.12 17.55 14.73
CA GLY A 164 16.37 17.17 16.10
C GLY A 164 16.05 15.70 16.34
N PRO A 165 16.20 15.19 17.56
CA PRO A 165 15.94 13.79 17.90
C PRO A 165 14.48 13.40 17.70
N ASP A 166 13.57 14.32 17.90
CA ASP A 166 12.12 14.14 17.85
C ASP A 166 11.46 15.21 16.97
N GLN A 167 12.19 15.76 15.98
CA GLN A 167 11.67 16.81 15.12
C GLN A 167 12.06 16.58 13.66
N ILE A 168 11.08 16.69 12.77
CA ILE A 168 11.21 16.53 11.32
C ILE A 168 10.90 17.88 10.68
N THR A 169 11.75 18.31 9.75
CA THR A 169 11.55 19.54 8.98
C THR A 169 11.47 19.24 7.49
N VAL A 170 10.37 19.62 6.89
CA VAL A 170 10.18 19.63 5.44
C VAL A 170 10.47 21.03 4.94
N THR A 171 11.50 21.17 4.13
CA THR A 171 11.93 22.45 3.56
C THR A 171 11.33 22.63 2.18
N GLY A 172 10.50 23.66 2.02
CA GLY A 172 10.06 24.18 0.73
C GLY A 172 10.89 25.39 0.29
N ARG A 173 10.52 25.99 -0.85
CA ARG A 173 11.18 27.24 -1.30
C ARG A 173 10.90 28.42 -0.37
N HIS A 174 9.66 28.56 0.05
CA HIS A 174 9.18 29.75 0.76
C HIS A 174 8.72 29.42 2.19
N LYS A 175 8.59 28.16 2.54
CA LYS A 175 8.07 27.71 3.83
C LYS A 175 8.86 26.54 4.40
N LEU A 176 8.89 26.45 5.70
CA LEU A 176 9.37 25.30 6.47
C LEU A 176 8.17 24.69 7.16
N THR A 177 7.96 23.39 7.01
CA THR A 177 6.95 22.67 7.75
C THR A 177 7.63 21.78 8.78
N VAL A 178 7.32 22.01 10.04
CA VAL A 178 7.95 21.34 11.18
C VAL A 178 6.93 20.42 11.85
N PHE A 179 7.32 19.18 12.09
CA PHE A 179 6.55 18.19 12.82
C PHE A 179 7.33 17.76 14.05
N ASP A 180 6.70 17.80 15.21
CA ASP A 180 7.23 17.19 16.42
C ASP A 180 6.76 15.75 16.51
N VAL A 181 7.64 14.83 16.86
CA VAL A 181 7.37 13.39 16.98
C VAL A 181 7.25 13.05 18.45
N HIS A 182 6.04 12.65 18.88
CA HIS A 182 5.79 12.26 20.25
C HIS A 182 6.52 10.95 20.63
N PRO A 183 6.65 10.66 21.93
CA PRO A 183 7.30 9.42 22.40
C PRO A 183 6.66 8.13 21.89
N ASP A 184 5.34 8.14 21.67
CA ASP A 184 4.56 7.04 21.10
C ASP A 184 4.69 6.92 19.57
N GLY A 185 5.43 7.85 18.94
CA GLY A 185 5.64 7.92 17.51
C GLY A 185 4.61 8.74 16.74
N SER A 186 3.54 9.20 17.38
CA SER A 186 2.56 10.07 16.72
C SER A 186 3.15 11.42 16.34
N LEU A 187 2.57 12.06 15.33
CA LEU A 187 3.00 13.37 14.84
C LEU A 187 2.12 14.46 15.44
N SER A 188 2.73 15.59 15.78
CA SER A 188 2.00 16.83 16.09
C SER A 188 1.33 17.41 14.85
N GLU A 189 0.43 18.35 15.04
CA GLU A 189 0.00 19.21 13.94
C GLU A 189 1.19 19.96 13.32
N PRO A 190 1.25 20.06 11.98
CA PRO A 190 2.36 20.72 11.30
C PRO A 190 2.40 22.22 11.62
N ARG A 191 3.56 22.70 12.04
CA ARG A 191 3.85 24.14 12.19
C ARG A 191 4.48 24.66 10.92
N VAL A 192 3.81 25.57 10.23
CA VAL A 192 4.31 26.18 9.00
C VAL A 192 4.99 27.51 9.35
N LEU A 193 6.26 27.61 9.05
CA LEU A 193 7.06 28.80 9.28
C LEU A 193 7.48 29.39 7.92
N PRO A 194 7.47 30.72 7.75
CA PRO A 194 8.04 31.35 6.57
C PRO A 194 9.56 31.08 6.56
N LYS A 195 10.08 30.66 5.41
CA LYS A 195 11.52 30.57 5.23
C LYS A 195 12.07 31.98 5.11
N GLN A 196 12.91 32.37 6.05
CA GLN A 196 13.59 33.65 6.00
C GLN A 196 14.47 33.67 4.74
N SER A 197 14.20 34.56 3.80
CA SER A 197 15.05 34.74 2.61
C SER A 197 16.43 35.18 3.13
N ASP A 198 17.45 34.46 2.76
CA ASP A 198 18.83 34.85 3.06
C ASP A 198 19.14 36.13 2.28
N PRO A 199 19.33 37.28 2.90
CA PRO A 199 19.51 38.56 2.20
C PRO A 199 20.83 38.61 1.41
N GLY A 200 21.63 37.56 1.40
CA GLY A 200 22.94 37.48 0.77
C GLY A 200 23.02 36.74 -0.57
N ALA A 201 21.89 36.25 -1.13
CA ALA A 201 21.92 35.44 -2.37
C ALA A 201 21.68 36.21 -3.68
N GLU A 202 21.59 37.55 -3.59
CA GLU A 202 21.50 38.44 -4.78
C GLU A 202 22.74 39.30 -4.91
N SER A 203 23.85 38.70 -5.24
CA SER A 203 25.03 39.42 -5.68
C SER A 203 25.83 38.62 -6.71
#